data_1d6ad1d0f2ebc8c6de990553bc988976
#
_entry.id   1d6ad1d0f2ebc8c6de990553bc988976
#
_cell.length_a   1.000
_cell.length_b   1.000
_cell.length_c   1.000
_cell.angle_alpha   90.00
_cell.angle_beta   90.00
_cell.angle_gamma   90.00
#
_symmetry.space_group_name_H-M   'P 1'
#
loop_
_entity.id
_entity.type
_entity.pdbx_description
1 polymer ?
#
loop_
_entity_poly.entity_id
_entity_poly.type
_entity_poly.pdbx_seq_one_letter_code
_entity_poly.pdbx_strand_id
1 'polypeptide(L)'
;MKKMRKFLCLAGVALAAVALVACSGKKETTADTEPPTELSGEITMWHSFTQGPRLESIQKSADAFMQKHPKTKIKIETFSWNDFYTKWTTGLANGNVPDISTALPNQVMEMVNSDALVPL
;
A
#
# COMPACT_ATOMS: atom_id res chain seq x y z
N MET A 1 9.48 -59.43 5.71
CA MET A 1 10.45 -60.05 6.66
C MET A 1 10.71 -59.03 7.75
N LYS A 2 10.10 -59.28 8.96
CA LYS A 2 10.76 -59.50 10.29
C LYS A 2 11.69 -58.35 10.68
N LYS A 3 11.56 -57.69 11.82
CA LYS A 3 11.15 -58.01 13.24
C LYS A 3 10.92 -56.67 13.96
N MET A 4 9.91 -56.34 14.54
CA MET A 4 9.35 -56.47 15.88
C MET A 4 10.42 -56.69 17.00
N ARG A 5 10.62 -55.67 17.84
CA ARG A 5 11.03 -55.87 19.24
C ARG A 5 10.44 -54.81 20.14
N LYS A 6 9.57 -55.27 21.02
CA LYS A 6 9.01 -54.65 22.21
C LYS A 6 10.08 -54.54 23.30
N PHE A 7 10.03 -53.52 24.10
CA PHE A 7 10.35 -53.54 25.53
C PHE A 7 9.62 -52.35 26.18
N LEU A 8 8.91 -52.57 26.99
CA LEU A 8 8.09 -52.67 28.17
C LEU A 8 8.87 -52.29 29.44
N CYS A 9 8.16 -51.67 30.37
CA CYS A 9 8.41 -51.36 31.81
C CYS A 9 8.92 -49.93 32.12
N LEU A 10 8.49 -49.29 33.17
CA LEU A 10 7.46 -49.40 34.21
C LEU A 10 7.39 -48.04 34.96
N ALA A 11 6.20 -47.62 35.30
CA ALA A 11 5.74 -46.95 36.51
C ALA A 11 6.61 -45.91 37.22
N GLY A 12 5.99 -44.75 37.43
CA GLY A 12 6.34 -43.76 38.43
C GLY A 12 5.22 -42.72 38.58
N VAL A 13 4.34 -42.95 39.52
CA VAL A 13 3.23 -42.10 39.98
C VAL A 13 3.77 -41.03 40.91
N ALA A 14 3.46 -39.75 40.69
CA ALA A 14 3.27 -38.71 41.72
C ALA A 14 2.65 -37.48 41.09
N LEU A 15 1.47 -37.27 41.37
CA LEU A 15 0.69 -36.27 42.13
C LEU A 15 1.02 -34.80 41.89
N ALA A 16 -0.03 -34.13 41.36
CA ALA A 16 -0.62 -32.84 41.76
C ALA A 16 0.26 -31.56 41.74
N ALA A 17 -0.15 -30.66 40.85
CA ALA A 17 -0.54 -29.30 41.25
C ALA A 17 -1.29 -28.61 40.11
N VAL A 18 -2.54 -28.32 40.38
CA VAL A 18 -3.42 -27.44 39.58
C VAL A 18 -2.90 -26.02 39.73
N ALA A 19 -2.57 -25.39 38.63
CA ALA A 19 -2.51 -23.93 38.55
C ALA A 19 -3.17 -23.50 37.24
N LEU A 20 -4.43 -23.21 37.30
CA LEU A 20 -5.18 -22.45 36.31
C LEU A 20 -4.62 -21.02 36.33
N VAL A 21 -3.82 -20.67 35.35
CA VAL A 21 -3.60 -19.28 34.97
C VAL A 21 -4.14 -19.12 33.56
N ALA A 22 -5.38 -18.71 33.48
CA ALA A 22 -5.98 -18.16 32.28
C ALA A 22 -5.36 -16.79 32.03
N CYS A 23 -4.25 -16.75 31.32
CA CYS A 23 -3.79 -15.53 30.64
C CYS A 23 -4.24 -15.64 29.21
N SER A 24 -5.37 -15.01 28.91
CA SER A 24 -5.76 -14.60 27.57
C SER A 24 -4.76 -13.59 27.05
N GLY A 25 -3.61 -14.06 26.64
CA GLY A 25 -2.61 -13.28 25.92
C GLY A 25 -3.11 -13.08 24.48
N LYS A 26 -3.72 -11.94 24.25
CA LYS A 26 -3.92 -11.40 22.92
C LYS A 26 -2.53 -11.35 22.28
N LYS A 27 -2.28 -12.28 21.36
CA LYS A 27 -1.06 -12.30 20.55
C LYS A 27 -1.13 -11.07 19.65
N GLU A 28 -0.52 -9.98 20.10
CA GLU A 28 -0.19 -8.90 19.20
C GLU A 28 0.73 -9.50 18.14
N THR A 29 0.21 -9.58 16.94
CA THR A 29 1.01 -9.83 15.75
C THR A 29 1.94 -8.63 15.65
N THR A 30 3.15 -8.78 16.13
CA THR A 30 4.25 -7.89 15.72
C THR A 30 4.29 -8.02 14.21
N ALA A 31 3.81 -6.99 13.54
CA ALA A 31 4.10 -6.80 12.13
C ALA A 31 5.63 -6.83 12.05
N ASP A 32 6.18 -7.79 11.34
CA ASP A 32 7.56 -7.77 10.89
C ASP A 32 7.75 -6.42 10.21
N THR A 33 8.38 -5.51 10.92
CA THR A 33 8.80 -4.25 10.34
C THR A 33 10.03 -4.60 9.49
N GLU A 34 9.75 -5.02 8.27
CA GLU A 34 10.76 -5.01 7.21
C GLU A 34 11.41 -3.62 7.24
N PRO A 35 12.75 -3.53 7.27
CA PRO A 35 13.41 -2.23 7.31
C PRO A 35 12.84 -1.41 6.14
N PRO A 36 12.48 -0.13 6.35
CA PRO A 36 11.80 0.65 5.34
C PRO A 36 12.66 0.65 4.08
N THR A 37 12.17 -0.03 3.05
CA THR A 37 12.79 -0.03 1.73
C THR A 37 12.89 1.44 1.32
N GLU A 38 14.09 1.94 1.12
CA GLU A 38 14.29 3.36 0.79
C GLU A 38 13.57 3.66 -0.52
N LEU A 39 12.51 4.44 -0.43
CA LEU A 39 11.70 4.79 -1.59
C LEU A 39 12.51 5.65 -2.55
N SER A 40 12.51 5.27 -3.83
CA SER A 40 13.24 5.99 -4.89
C SER A 40 12.49 5.91 -6.21
N GLY A 41 12.67 6.92 -7.03
CA GLY A 41 12.05 7.00 -8.35
C GLY A 41 11.35 8.33 -8.62
N GLU A 42 10.76 8.45 -9.79
CA GLU A 42 9.96 9.62 -10.20
C GLU A 42 8.48 9.22 -10.22
N ILE A 43 7.64 10.06 -9.63
CA ILE A 43 6.18 9.91 -9.59
C ILE A 43 5.58 11.10 -10.32
N THR A 44 4.75 10.84 -11.31
CA THR A 44 3.98 11.85 -12.03
C THR A 44 2.59 11.97 -11.42
N MET A 45 2.19 13.18 -11.08
CA MET A 45 0.86 13.48 -10.53
C MET A 45 0.13 14.50 -11.39
N TRP A 46 -1.09 14.16 -11.83
CA TRP A 46 -1.97 15.06 -12.55
C TRP A 46 -3.14 15.51 -11.69
N HIS A 47 -3.46 16.79 -11.73
CA HIS A 47 -4.66 17.31 -11.09
C HIS A 47 -5.20 18.57 -11.79
N SER A 48 -6.46 18.90 -11.47
CA SER A 48 -7.20 19.99 -12.10
C SER A 48 -7.24 21.28 -11.27
N PHE A 49 -6.51 21.36 -10.16
CA PHE A 49 -6.45 22.56 -9.35
C PHE A 49 -5.30 23.44 -9.84
N THR A 50 -5.61 24.43 -10.67
CA THR A 50 -4.59 25.27 -11.32
C THR A 50 -4.16 26.45 -10.48
N GLN A 51 -4.88 26.75 -9.38
CA GLN A 51 -4.57 27.88 -8.48
C GLN A 51 -5.23 27.73 -7.11
N GLY A 52 -4.82 28.54 -6.15
CA GLY A 52 -5.41 28.67 -4.83
C GLY A 52 -4.99 27.61 -3.81
N PRO A 53 -5.64 27.59 -2.63
CA PRO A 53 -5.19 26.81 -1.48
C PRO A 53 -5.06 25.30 -1.71
N ARG A 54 -5.84 24.73 -2.65
CA ARG A 54 -5.76 23.31 -2.99
C ARG A 54 -4.46 22.96 -3.71
N LEU A 55 -4.06 23.79 -4.68
CA LEU A 55 -2.76 23.63 -5.34
C LEU A 55 -1.62 23.74 -4.34
N GLU A 56 -1.66 24.78 -3.48
CA GLU A 56 -0.64 24.98 -2.45
C GLU A 56 -0.55 23.81 -1.48
N SER A 57 -1.69 23.24 -1.08
CA SER A 57 -1.74 22.09 -0.18
C SER A 57 -1.11 20.84 -0.81
N ILE A 58 -1.41 20.58 -2.10
CA ILE A 58 -0.82 19.46 -2.83
C ILE A 58 0.69 19.64 -2.96
N GLN A 59 1.13 20.85 -3.34
CA GLN A 59 2.55 21.16 -3.46
C GLN A 59 3.30 20.95 -2.14
N LYS A 60 2.76 21.49 -1.03
CA LYS A 60 3.34 21.30 0.32
C LYS A 60 3.43 19.82 0.71
N SER A 61 2.41 19.03 0.36
CA SER A 61 2.40 17.60 0.66
C SER A 61 3.47 16.85 -0.14
N ALA A 62 3.62 17.18 -1.42
CA ALA A 62 4.66 16.61 -2.27
C ALA A 62 6.06 16.98 -1.78
N ASP A 63 6.27 18.26 -1.43
CA ASP A 63 7.55 18.74 -0.90
C ASP A 63 7.90 18.05 0.43
N ALA A 64 6.95 17.90 1.33
CA ALA A 64 7.14 17.22 2.61
C ALA A 64 7.46 15.71 2.42
N PHE A 65 6.86 15.08 1.42
CA PHE A 65 7.17 13.70 1.07
C PHE A 65 8.59 13.58 0.51
N MET A 66 8.98 14.43 -0.43
CA MET A 66 10.32 14.43 -1.00
C MET A 66 11.41 14.75 0.03
N GLN A 67 11.10 15.58 1.04
CA GLN A 67 12.02 15.83 2.17
C GLN A 67 12.26 14.56 3.01
N LYS A 68 11.23 13.75 3.21
CA LYS A 68 11.34 12.48 3.94
C LYS A 68 11.98 11.37 3.10
N HIS A 69 11.82 11.43 1.79
CA HIS A 69 12.29 10.44 0.82
C HIS A 69 13.11 11.11 -0.28
N PRO A 70 14.35 11.52 0.00
CA PRO A 70 15.16 12.38 -0.87
C PRO A 70 15.54 11.73 -2.21
N LYS A 71 15.38 10.42 -2.34
CA LYS A 71 15.58 9.70 -3.61
C LYS A 71 14.31 9.60 -4.45
N THR A 72 13.18 10.14 -3.96
CA THR A 72 11.91 10.20 -4.69
C THR A 72 11.71 11.59 -5.25
N LYS A 73 11.26 11.69 -6.50
CA LYS A 73 10.89 12.93 -7.15
C LYS A 73 9.42 12.91 -7.53
N ILE A 74 8.66 13.94 -7.16
CA ILE A 74 7.25 14.09 -7.53
C ILE A 74 7.14 15.22 -8.55
N LYS A 75 6.66 14.89 -9.75
CA LYS A 75 6.38 15.85 -10.82
C LYS A 75 4.87 16.11 -10.84
N ILE A 76 4.48 17.36 -10.55
CA ILE A 76 3.08 17.78 -10.55
C ILE A 76 2.79 18.51 -11.85
N GLU A 77 1.76 18.07 -12.57
CA GLU A 77 1.22 18.73 -13.75
C GLU A 77 -0.24 19.11 -13.51
N THR A 78 -0.59 20.36 -13.84
CA THR A 78 -1.92 20.91 -13.62
C THR A 78 -2.58 21.25 -14.94
N PHE A 79 -3.86 20.93 -15.06
CA PHE A 79 -4.64 21.17 -16.26
C PHE A 79 -5.98 21.80 -15.87
N SER A 80 -6.56 22.62 -16.75
CA SER A 80 -7.97 23.02 -16.60
C SER A 80 -8.87 21.78 -16.69
N TRP A 81 -10.09 21.85 -16.16
CA TRP A 81 -11.01 20.69 -16.24
C TRP A 81 -11.27 20.21 -17.68
N ASN A 82 -11.35 21.14 -18.62
CA ASN A 82 -11.58 20.81 -20.05
C ASN A 82 -10.35 20.08 -20.64
N ASP A 83 -9.16 20.60 -20.37
CA ASP A 83 -7.91 20.00 -20.85
C ASP A 83 -7.63 18.69 -20.17
N PHE A 84 -7.99 18.58 -18.88
CA PHE A 84 -7.77 17.40 -18.06
C PHE A 84 -8.49 16.16 -18.64
N TYR A 85 -9.75 16.31 -19.04
CA TYR A 85 -10.50 15.22 -19.69
C TYR A 85 -9.85 14.79 -20.99
N THR A 86 -9.53 15.74 -21.87
CA THR A 86 -8.86 15.46 -23.14
C THR A 86 -7.49 14.81 -22.94
N LYS A 87 -6.73 15.30 -21.96
CA LYS A 87 -5.42 14.74 -21.63
C LYS A 87 -5.53 13.29 -21.15
N TRP A 88 -6.53 12.98 -20.30
CA TRP A 88 -6.78 11.63 -19.83
C TRP A 88 -7.18 10.68 -20.96
N THR A 89 -8.18 11.03 -21.76
CA THR A 89 -8.63 10.20 -22.89
C THR A 89 -7.50 9.93 -23.87
N THR A 90 -6.73 10.96 -24.21
CA THR A 90 -5.57 10.81 -25.10
C THR A 90 -4.47 9.97 -24.44
N GLY A 91 -4.23 10.18 -23.15
CA GLY A 91 -3.22 9.44 -22.38
C GLY A 91 -3.53 7.96 -22.30
N LEU A 92 -4.79 7.58 -22.03
CA LEU A 92 -5.24 6.19 -22.04
C LEU A 92 -5.01 5.52 -23.41
N ALA A 93 -5.37 6.21 -24.50
CA ALA A 93 -5.17 5.68 -25.84
C ALA A 93 -3.69 5.45 -26.21
N ASN A 94 -2.78 6.26 -25.67
CA ASN A 94 -1.36 6.24 -26.00
C ASN A 94 -0.48 5.60 -24.92
N GLY A 95 -1.07 5.11 -23.81
CA GLY A 95 -0.33 4.57 -22.67
C GLY A 95 0.49 5.62 -21.89
N ASN A 96 0.16 6.90 -22.04
CA ASN A 96 0.84 8.00 -21.34
C ASN A 96 -0.08 8.59 -20.27
N VAL A 97 -0.19 7.90 -19.16
CA VAL A 97 -1.00 8.28 -17.98
C VAL A 97 -0.08 8.53 -16.79
N PRO A 98 -0.50 9.32 -15.79
CA PRO A 98 0.29 9.59 -14.60
C PRO A 98 0.21 8.42 -13.61
N ASP A 99 1.13 8.38 -12.65
CA ASP A 99 1.08 7.42 -11.54
C ASP A 99 -0.04 7.75 -10.55
N ILE A 100 -0.32 9.04 -10.36
CA ILE A 100 -1.38 9.53 -9.46
C ILE A 100 -2.19 10.60 -10.19
N SER A 101 -3.51 10.55 -10.03
CA SER A 101 -4.39 11.57 -10.59
C SER A 101 -5.62 11.86 -9.73
N THR A 102 -6.13 13.08 -9.82
CA THR A 102 -7.52 13.35 -9.47
C THR A 102 -8.44 12.85 -10.57
N ALA A 103 -9.66 12.49 -10.24
CA ALA A 103 -10.66 12.08 -11.21
C ALA A 103 -12.06 12.58 -10.81
N LEU A 104 -12.93 12.78 -11.80
CA LEU A 104 -14.35 12.94 -11.57
C LEU A 104 -15.03 11.57 -11.47
N PRO A 105 -16.13 11.43 -10.72
CA PRO A 105 -16.81 10.14 -10.55
C PRO A 105 -17.19 9.45 -11.87
N ASN A 106 -17.60 10.21 -12.88
CA ASN A 106 -17.92 9.71 -14.22
C ASN A 106 -16.67 9.21 -14.98
N GLN A 107 -15.50 9.75 -14.71
CA GLN A 107 -14.23 9.33 -15.32
C GLN A 107 -13.68 8.03 -14.70
N VAL A 108 -13.94 7.81 -13.42
CA VAL A 108 -13.46 6.61 -12.71
C VAL A 108 -13.94 5.33 -13.40
N MET A 109 -15.19 5.31 -13.85
CA MET A 109 -15.73 4.13 -14.56
C MET A 109 -15.01 3.85 -15.89
N GLU A 110 -14.65 4.88 -16.63
CA GLU A 110 -13.87 4.76 -17.87
C GLU A 110 -12.46 4.23 -17.57
N MET A 111 -11.82 4.74 -16.50
CA MET A 111 -10.50 4.31 -16.06
C MET A 111 -10.49 2.85 -15.58
N VAL A 112 -11.53 2.41 -14.86
CA VAL A 112 -11.69 1.02 -14.43
C VAL A 112 -11.87 0.10 -15.64
N ASN A 113 -12.74 0.48 -16.59
CA ASN A 113 -13.02 -0.32 -17.78
C ASN A 113 -11.83 -0.44 -18.74
N SER A 114 -10.88 0.47 -18.66
CA SER A 114 -9.64 0.46 -19.45
C SER A 114 -8.43 -0.09 -18.70
N ASP A 115 -8.65 -0.73 -17.54
CA ASP A 115 -7.59 -1.28 -16.68
C ASP A 115 -6.49 -0.24 -16.31
N ALA A 116 -6.88 1.05 -16.24
CA ALA A 116 -5.95 2.13 -15.95
C ALA A 116 -5.72 2.37 -14.45
N LEU A 117 -6.47 1.67 -13.59
CA LEU A 117 -6.37 1.81 -12.14
C LEU A 117 -5.85 0.52 -11.51
N VAL A 118 -5.02 0.67 -10.49
CA VAL A 118 -4.56 -0.43 -9.65
C VAL A 118 -5.30 -0.39 -8.31
N PRO A 119 -5.68 -1.55 -7.72
CA PRO A 119 -6.21 -1.62 -6.37
C PRO A 119 -5.18 -1.13 -5.35
N LEU A 120 -5.64 -0.42 -4.32
CA LEU A 120 -4.82 0.02 -3.17
C LEU A 120 -4.92 -0.99 -2.02
#